data_936e6c00af1d4e51df4015bf5b16ec09
#
_entry.id   936e6c00af1d4e51df4015bf5b16ec09
#
_cell.length_a   1.000
_cell.length_b   1.000
_cell.length_c   1.000
_cell.angle_alpha   90.00
_cell.angle_beta   90.00
_cell.angle_gamma   90.00
#
_symmetry.space_group_name_H-M   'P 1'
#
loop_
_entity.id
_entity.type
_entity.pdbx_description
1 polymer ?
#
loop_
_entity_poly.entity_id
_entity_poly.type
_entity_poly.pdbx_seq_one_letter_code
_entity_poly.pdbx_strand_id
1 'polypeptide(L)'
;LISHKFSTVAPSGCFNALATIFDQWNDIQWLHDFFKANIDDLASYFKITDVNDAIYDTLEDSDKLECLILDISPDADLDELFRPLENSRFDERLLSKEKARIQNRPHHASWLRIYAIKLEPGKYIVTGGAIKLTATMQEREHTLRELHNMEKVRQFLVANQVIDEDAFVDYLKEL
;
A
#
# COMPACT_ATOMS: atom_id res chain seq x y z
N LEU A 1 18.22 -13.23 12.58
CA LEU A 1 17.67 -11.89 12.83
C LEU A 1 16.33 -11.84 12.10
N ILE A 2 15.24 -11.99 12.85
CA ILE A 2 13.87 -12.04 12.33
C ILE A 2 13.38 -10.60 12.32
N SER A 3 13.16 -10.06 11.12
CA SER A 3 12.50 -8.77 10.94
C SER A 3 11.01 -8.93 11.27
N HIS A 4 10.60 -8.52 12.47
CA HIS A 4 9.19 -8.54 12.92
C HIS A 4 8.45 -7.24 12.56
N LYS A 5 8.78 -6.59 11.42
CA LYS A 5 8.21 -5.29 11.07
C LYS A 5 6.84 -5.35 10.39
N PHE A 6 6.42 -6.51 9.88
CA PHE A 6 5.13 -6.66 9.21
C PHE A 6 4.37 -7.87 9.71
N SER A 7 3.17 -7.64 10.20
CA SER A 7 2.19 -8.68 10.48
C SER A 7 1.00 -8.51 9.56
N THR A 8 0.73 -9.53 8.75
CA THR A 8 -0.45 -9.57 7.90
C THR A 8 -1.52 -10.39 8.58
N VAL A 9 -2.60 -9.76 8.99
CA VAL A 9 -3.76 -10.46 9.57
C VAL A 9 -4.69 -10.89 8.44
N ALA A 10 -4.74 -12.21 8.17
CA ALA A 10 -5.80 -12.79 7.38
C ALA A 10 -6.40 -13.99 8.13
N PRO A 11 -7.72 -14.09 8.30
CA PRO A 11 -8.36 -15.29 8.82
C PRO A 11 -8.20 -16.43 7.82
N SER A 12 -7.78 -17.60 8.32
CA SER A 12 -7.71 -18.93 7.70
C SER A 12 -7.44 -18.96 6.18
N GLY A 13 -6.17 -18.97 5.82
CA GLY A 13 -5.68 -19.02 4.44
C GLY A 13 -4.69 -17.87 4.20
N CYS A 14 -3.57 -17.86 4.95
CA CYS A 14 -2.58 -16.78 4.89
C CYS A 14 -1.92 -16.68 3.51
N PHE A 15 -2.57 -15.98 2.60
CA PHE A 15 -1.84 -15.29 1.56
C PHE A 15 -1.29 -14.00 2.19
N ASN A 16 0.01 -13.82 2.16
CA ASN A 16 0.64 -12.58 2.54
C ASN A 16 0.12 -11.49 1.58
N ALA A 17 -0.73 -10.58 2.07
CA ALA A 17 -1.35 -9.54 1.24
C ALA A 17 -0.30 -8.74 0.47
N LEU A 18 0.85 -8.50 1.09
CA LEU A 18 1.96 -7.79 0.46
C LEU A 18 2.54 -8.58 -0.72
N ALA A 19 2.79 -9.89 -0.55
CA ALA A 19 3.27 -10.74 -1.63
C ALA A 19 2.29 -10.78 -2.80
N THR A 20 0.98 -10.91 -2.51
CA THR A 20 -0.06 -10.90 -3.55
C THR A 20 -0.07 -9.59 -4.34
N ILE A 21 0.14 -8.44 -3.69
CA ILE A 21 0.19 -7.14 -4.35
C ILE A 21 1.40 -7.07 -5.29
N PHE A 22 2.59 -7.46 -4.82
CA PHE A 22 3.80 -7.44 -5.64
C PHE A 22 3.77 -8.47 -6.76
N ASP A 23 3.25 -9.68 -6.51
CA ASP A 23 3.02 -10.67 -7.58
C ASP A 23 2.13 -10.10 -8.70
N GLN A 24 1.05 -9.40 -8.33
CA GLN A 24 0.16 -8.76 -9.30
C GLN A 24 0.86 -7.62 -10.08
N TRP A 25 1.66 -6.80 -9.40
CA TRP A 25 2.38 -5.69 -10.04
C TRP A 25 3.59 -6.15 -10.87
N ASN A 26 3.99 -7.40 -10.75
CA ASN A 26 5.01 -8.06 -11.58
C ASN A 26 4.41 -8.94 -12.68
N ASP A 27 3.08 -9.09 -12.75
CA ASP A 27 2.39 -9.79 -13.82
C ASP A 27 2.20 -8.86 -15.03
N ILE A 28 3.05 -9.03 -16.06
CA ILE A 28 3.06 -8.21 -17.27
C ILE A 28 1.72 -8.28 -18.02
N GLN A 29 1.07 -9.44 -18.05
CA GLN A 29 -0.21 -9.59 -18.74
C GLN A 29 -1.31 -8.83 -18.00
N TRP A 30 -1.35 -8.94 -16.69
CA TRP A 30 -2.30 -8.20 -15.86
C TRP A 30 -2.09 -6.69 -15.98
N LEU A 31 -0.83 -6.23 -15.95
CA LEU A 31 -0.49 -4.80 -16.13
C LEU A 31 -0.90 -4.27 -17.49
N HIS A 32 -0.66 -5.05 -18.55
CA HIS A 32 -1.06 -4.67 -19.89
C HIS A 32 -2.58 -4.46 -19.99
N ASP A 33 -3.35 -5.41 -19.49
CA ASP A 33 -4.81 -5.34 -19.52
C ASP A 33 -5.33 -4.18 -18.65
N PHE A 34 -4.73 -3.97 -17.47
CA PHE A 34 -5.05 -2.86 -16.58
C PHE A 34 -4.79 -1.50 -17.23
N PHE A 35 -3.59 -1.25 -17.77
CA PHE A 35 -3.26 0.03 -18.39
C PHE A 35 -4.02 0.27 -19.70
N LYS A 36 -4.29 -0.76 -20.47
CA LYS A 36 -5.13 -0.67 -21.66
C LYS A 36 -6.56 -0.26 -21.30
N ALA A 37 -7.12 -0.80 -20.24
CA ALA A 37 -8.46 -0.45 -19.76
C ALA A 37 -8.53 0.97 -19.16
N ASN A 38 -7.40 1.51 -18.69
CA ASN A 38 -7.31 2.82 -18.03
C ASN A 38 -6.43 3.82 -18.81
N ILE A 39 -6.32 3.65 -20.12
CA ILE A 39 -5.41 4.46 -20.95
C ILE A 39 -5.75 5.95 -20.92
N ASP A 40 -7.02 6.31 -20.83
CA ASP A 40 -7.48 7.69 -20.75
C ASP A 40 -7.02 8.39 -19.46
N ASP A 41 -7.04 7.68 -18.33
CA ASP A 41 -6.52 8.19 -17.04
C ASP A 41 -4.99 8.35 -17.12
N LEU A 42 -4.31 7.36 -17.65
CA LEU A 42 -2.86 7.39 -17.84
C LEU A 42 -2.42 8.58 -18.71
N ALA A 43 -3.09 8.80 -19.84
CA ALA A 43 -2.82 9.92 -20.74
C ALA A 43 -3.17 11.28 -20.08
N SER A 44 -4.30 11.34 -19.37
CA SER A 44 -4.79 12.59 -18.78
C SER A 44 -3.94 13.08 -17.63
N TYR A 45 -3.59 12.18 -16.69
CA TYR A 45 -2.89 12.55 -15.46
C TYR A 45 -1.36 12.45 -15.57
N PHE A 46 -0.84 11.52 -16.38
CA PHE A 46 0.60 11.23 -16.44
C PHE A 46 1.23 11.57 -17.79
N LYS A 47 0.42 11.88 -18.83
CA LYS A 47 0.88 12.19 -20.20
C LYS A 47 1.60 11.00 -20.87
N ILE A 48 1.29 9.80 -20.44
CA ILE A 48 1.80 8.55 -20.99
C ILE A 48 0.68 7.93 -21.85
N THR A 49 1.01 7.59 -23.10
CA THR A 49 0.09 7.00 -24.08
C THR A 49 0.52 5.62 -24.53
N ASP A 50 1.76 5.22 -24.23
CA ASP A 50 2.26 3.87 -24.48
C ASP A 50 2.11 3.01 -23.22
N VAL A 51 1.34 1.93 -23.33
CA VAL A 51 1.14 0.97 -22.25
C VAL A 51 2.44 0.29 -21.82
N ASN A 52 3.38 0.07 -22.75
CA ASN A 52 4.66 -0.56 -22.43
C ASN A 52 5.52 0.32 -21.53
N ASP A 53 5.51 1.64 -21.74
CA ASP A 53 6.20 2.59 -20.84
C ASP A 53 5.63 2.50 -19.43
N ALA A 54 4.30 2.45 -19.31
CA ALA A 54 3.65 2.32 -18.02
C ALA A 54 3.95 0.98 -17.32
N ILE A 55 4.03 -0.12 -18.06
CA ILE A 55 4.42 -1.43 -17.54
C ILE A 55 5.85 -1.37 -17.01
N TYR A 56 6.79 -0.85 -17.81
CA TYR A 56 8.19 -0.74 -17.41
C TYR A 56 8.35 0.07 -16.12
N ASP A 57 7.72 1.24 -16.06
CA ASP A 57 7.72 2.11 -14.90
C ASP A 57 7.10 1.46 -13.66
N THR A 58 6.07 0.63 -13.86
CA THR A 58 5.43 -0.12 -12.76
C THR A 58 6.35 -1.18 -12.21
N LEU A 59 7.02 -1.95 -13.06
CA LEU A 59 7.96 -3.00 -12.64
C LEU A 59 9.13 -2.40 -11.84
N GLU A 60 9.71 -1.30 -12.34
CA GLU A 60 10.79 -0.60 -11.63
C GLU A 60 10.36 -0.06 -10.27
N ASP A 61 9.18 0.56 -10.20
CA ASP A 61 8.63 1.09 -8.94
C ASP A 61 8.22 -0.03 -7.98
N SER A 62 7.68 -1.13 -8.50
CA SER A 62 7.31 -2.31 -7.70
C SER A 62 8.53 -2.87 -6.97
N ASP A 63 9.60 -3.16 -7.71
CA ASP A 63 10.86 -3.70 -7.18
C ASP A 63 11.46 -2.78 -6.11
N LYS A 64 11.53 -1.49 -6.40
CA LYS A 64 12.05 -0.49 -5.46
C LYS A 64 11.18 -0.35 -4.21
N LEU A 65 9.87 -0.35 -4.36
CA LEU A 65 8.93 -0.22 -3.24
C LEU A 65 8.97 -1.47 -2.35
N GLU A 66 9.08 -2.65 -2.95
CA GLU A 66 9.23 -3.91 -2.23
C GLU A 66 10.52 -3.92 -1.39
N CYS A 67 11.65 -3.53 -1.97
CA CYS A 67 12.92 -3.41 -1.25
C CYS A 67 12.82 -2.45 -0.06
N LEU A 68 12.19 -1.29 -0.24
CA LEU A 68 12.02 -0.31 0.84
C LEU A 68 11.11 -0.83 1.97
N ILE A 69 10.02 -1.51 1.62
CA ILE A 69 9.06 -2.03 2.60
C ILE A 69 9.67 -3.20 3.37
N LEU A 70 10.39 -4.10 2.72
CA LEU A 70 11.01 -5.25 3.36
C LEU A 70 12.29 -4.90 4.13
N ASP A 71 12.68 -3.62 4.17
CA ASP A 71 13.87 -3.15 4.88
C ASP A 71 15.18 -3.81 4.36
N ILE A 72 15.18 -4.15 3.07
CA ILE A 72 16.37 -4.69 2.40
C ILE A 72 17.32 -3.56 2.05
N SER A 73 16.78 -2.35 1.80
CA SER A 73 17.57 -1.15 1.58
C SER A 73 18.11 -0.61 2.91
N PRO A 74 19.42 -0.26 2.98
CA PRO A 74 20.00 0.35 4.18
C PRO A 74 19.34 1.69 4.57
N ASP A 75 18.70 2.35 3.63
CA ASP A 75 18.04 3.65 3.82
C ASP A 75 16.53 3.53 4.06
N ALA A 76 16.02 2.31 4.28
CA ALA A 76 14.60 2.08 4.46
C ALA A 76 14.13 2.57 5.85
N ASP A 77 13.37 3.66 5.86
CA ASP A 77 12.63 4.14 7.03
C ASP A 77 11.13 4.13 6.72
N LEU A 78 10.41 3.25 7.42
CA LEU A 78 8.97 3.08 7.20
C LEU A 78 8.18 4.33 7.59
N ASP A 79 8.60 5.07 8.62
CA ASP A 79 7.94 6.31 9.02
C ASP A 79 8.21 7.45 8.02
N GLU A 80 9.28 7.37 7.23
CA GLU A 80 9.49 8.26 6.10
C GLU A 80 8.76 7.81 4.84
N LEU A 81 8.61 6.50 4.64
CA LEU A 81 7.95 5.93 3.48
C LEU A 81 6.42 6.08 3.55
N PHE A 82 5.82 5.75 4.70
CA PHE A 82 4.39 5.90 4.93
C PHE A 82 4.02 7.34 5.31
N ARG A 83 2.90 7.82 4.77
CA ARG A 83 2.35 9.14 5.04
C ARG A 83 0.86 9.03 5.29
N PRO A 84 0.27 9.89 6.13
CA PRO A 84 -1.18 9.92 6.34
C PRO A 84 -1.95 9.97 5.03
N LEU A 85 -3.03 9.20 4.97
CA LEU A 85 -3.89 9.15 3.79
C LEU A 85 -4.54 10.50 3.52
N GLU A 86 -5.02 11.15 4.59
CA GLU A 86 -5.55 12.50 4.57
C GLU A 86 -4.44 13.51 4.89
N ASN A 87 -4.39 14.62 4.15
CA ASN A 87 -3.38 15.67 4.34
C ASN A 87 -3.59 16.51 5.61
N SER A 88 -4.39 16.05 6.56
CA SER A 88 -4.58 16.71 7.85
C SER A 88 -3.31 16.55 8.70
N ARG A 89 -2.57 17.64 8.83
CA ARG A 89 -1.24 17.73 9.47
C ARG A 89 -1.19 17.40 10.97
N PHE A 90 -2.31 17.08 11.61
CA PHE A 90 -2.40 16.99 13.07
C PHE A 90 -3.41 15.94 13.57
N ASP A 91 -3.46 14.77 12.96
CA ASP A 91 -4.26 13.70 13.52
C ASP A 91 -3.34 12.58 14.03
N GLU A 92 -2.88 12.74 15.27
CA GLU A 92 -2.32 11.65 16.10
C GLU A 92 -3.46 10.70 16.50
N ARG A 93 -4.30 10.30 15.53
CA ARG A 93 -5.31 9.29 15.78
C ARG A 93 -4.62 7.95 15.91
N LEU A 94 -4.92 7.26 17.00
CA LEU A 94 -4.64 5.84 17.10
C LEU A 94 -5.15 5.13 15.84
N LEU A 95 -4.33 4.26 15.27
CA LEU A 95 -4.65 3.50 14.06
C LEU A 95 -4.93 4.41 12.85
N SER A 96 -4.03 5.36 12.58
CA SER A 96 -4.12 6.21 11.40
C SER A 96 -4.01 5.40 10.10
N LYS A 97 -4.81 5.80 9.10
CA LYS A 97 -4.71 5.25 7.74
C LYS A 97 -3.56 5.91 6.99
N GLU A 98 -2.65 5.09 6.48
CA GLU A 98 -1.42 5.55 5.85
C GLU A 98 -1.29 4.99 4.42
N LYS A 99 -0.46 5.65 3.61
CA LYS A 99 -0.09 5.20 2.25
C LYS A 99 1.40 5.33 2.04
N ALA A 100 2.01 4.34 1.43
CA ALA A 100 3.37 4.38 0.93
C ALA A 100 3.40 4.55 -0.59
N ARG A 101 4.38 5.26 -1.10
CA ARG A 101 4.69 5.41 -2.53
C ARG A 101 6.15 5.74 -2.72
N ILE A 102 6.70 5.41 -3.88
CA ILE A 102 8.00 5.94 -4.31
C ILE A 102 7.90 7.46 -4.48
N GLN A 103 8.79 8.16 -3.81
CA GLN A 103 8.99 9.59 -3.96
C GLN A 103 10.14 9.86 -4.95
N ASN A 104 10.21 11.07 -5.49
CA ASN A 104 11.36 11.53 -6.29
C ASN A 104 11.60 10.76 -7.61
N ARG A 105 10.54 10.43 -8.35
CA ARG A 105 10.69 10.02 -9.74
C ARG A 105 11.00 11.23 -10.65
N PRO A 106 11.88 11.07 -11.65
CA PRO A 106 12.31 12.21 -12.48
C PRO A 106 11.23 12.74 -13.44
N HIS A 107 10.31 11.91 -13.90
CA HIS A 107 9.36 12.28 -14.96
C HIS A 107 7.91 12.43 -14.50
N HIS A 108 7.49 11.63 -13.56
CA HIS A 108 6.14 11.67 -12.97
C HIS A 108 6.14 11.04 -11.57
N ALA A 109 5.10 11.33 -10.79
CA ALA A 109 4.92 10.67 -9.50
C ALA A 109 4.55 9.20 -9.71
N SER A 110 5.06 8.31 -8.86
CA SER A 110 4.63 6.91 -8.86
C SER A 110 3.12 6.81 -8.64
N TRP A 111 2.48 5.93 -9.38
CA TRP A 111 1.06 5.57 -9.20
C TRP A 111 0.84 4.39 -8.26
N LEU A 112 1.89 3.64 -7.90
CA LEU A 112 1.79 2.57 -6.93
C LEU A 112 1.50 3.11 -5.53
N ARG A 113 0.58 2.47 -4.84
CA ARG A 113 0.23 2.78 -3.45
C ARG A 113 0.10 1.49 -2.66
N ILE A 114 0.84 1.40 -1.55
CA ILE A 114 0.56 0.44 -0.48
C ILE A 114 -0.20 1.17 0.61
N TYR A 115 -1.28 0.55 1.08
CA TYR A 115 -2.14 1.07 2.13
C TYR A 115 -1.96 0.29 3.41
N ALA A 116 -1.91 1.00 4.52
CA ALA A 116 -1.68 0.41 5.83
C ALA A 116 -2.38 1.18 6.95
N ILE A 117 -2.55 0.51 8.08
CA ILE A 117 -2.90 1.11 9.36
C ILE A 117 -1.63 1.19 10.21
N LYS A 118 -1.31 2.37 10.70
CA LYS A 118 -0.19 2.56 11.62
C LYS A 118 -0.61 2.14 13.02
N LEU A 119 0.12 1.20 13.62
CA LEU A 119 -0.04 0.83 15.03
C LEU A 119 0.79 1.78 15.91
N GLU A 120 2.07 1.87 15.62
CA GLU A 120 3.08 2.65 16.32
C GLU A 120 4.15 3.15 15.34
N PRO A 121 5.07 4.03 15.75
CA PRO A 121 6.22 4.39 14.92
C PRO A 121 6.98 3.16 14.41
N GLY A 122 7.16 3.08 13.10
CA GLY A 122 7.83 1.96 12.43
C GLY A 122 7.01 0.67 12.32
N LYS A 123 5.74 0.61 12.81
CA LYS A 123 4.90 -0.60 12.82
C LYS A 123 3.59 -0.38 12.10
N TYR A 124 3.37 -1.17 11.06
CA TYR A 124 2.26 -1.01 10.13
C TYR A 124 1.57 -2.34 9.82
N ILE A 125 0.25 -2.32 9.75
CA ILE A 125 -0.57 -3.42 9.23
C ILE A 125 -0.93 -3.08 7.79
N VAL A 126 -0.34 -3.79 6.82
CA VAL A 126 -0.67 -3.62 5.40
C VAL A 126 -2.08 -4.16 5.15
N THR A 127 -2.92 -3.35 4.54
CA THR A 127 -4.33 -3.68 4.26
C THR A 127 -4.60 -3.94 2.79
N GLY A 128 -3.73 -3.44 1.89
CA GLY A 128 -3.89 -3.60 0.46
C GLY A 128 -2.95 -2.71 -0.34
N GLY A 129 -3.15 -2.70 -1.66
CA GLY A 129 -2.41 -1.85 -2.58
C GLY A 129 -3.17 -1.63 -3.87
N ALA A 130 -2.84 -0.55 -4.58
CA ALA A 130 -3.46 -0.25 -5.86
C ALA A 130 -2.57 0.60 -6.77
N ILE A 131 -2.83 0.50 -8.07
CA ILE A 131 -2.38 1.46 -9.08
C ILE A 131 -3.37 2.62 -9.09
N LYS A 132 -2.95 3.81 -8.65
CA LYS A 132 -3.80 5.00 -8.54
C LYS A 132 -3.46 6.00 -9.65
N LEU A 133 -4.26 6.05 -10.69
CA LEU A 133 -4.08 6.93 -11.85
C LEU A 133 -4.86 8.25 -11.75
N THR A 134 -5.82 8.37 -10.83
CA THR A 134 -6.70 9.54 -10.69
C THR A 134 -6.32 10.42 -9.49
N ALA A 135 -6.90 11.59 -9.37
CA ALA A 135 -6.61 12.53 -8.28
C ALA A 135 -7.07 11.97 -6.92
N THR A 136 -8.26 11.38 -6.84
CA THR A 136 -8.81 10.83 -5.59
C THR A 136 -9.04 9.32 -5.67
N MET A 137 -9.21 8.66 -4.51
CA MET A 137 -9.48 7.22 -4.45
C MET A 137 -10.93 6.89 -4.82
N GLN A 138 -11.81 7.86 -4.72
CA GLN A 138 -13.24 7.70 -4.97
C GLN A 138 -13.60 7.66 -6.46
N GLU A 139 -12.69 8.07 -7.33
CA GLU A 139 -12.92 8.16 -8.78
C GLU A 139 -12.92 6.80 -9.49
N ARG A 140 -12.33 5.78 -8.89
CA ARG A 140 -12.25 4.43 -9.46
C ARG A 140 -12.58 3.37 -8.42
N GLU A 141 -13.31 2.35 -8.87
CA GLU A 141 -13.83 1.29 -8.01
C GLU A 141 -12.70 0.54 -7.28
N HIS A 142 -11.60 0.22 -7.95
CA HIS A 142 -10.50 -0.52 -7.37
C HIS A 142 -9.81 0.26 -6.23
N THR A 143 -9.62 1.58 -6.36
CA THR A 143 -9.07 2.42 -5.29
C THR A 143 -10.09 2.70 -4.18
N LEU A 144 -11.37 2.86 -4.51
CA LEU A 144 -12.43 3.00 -3.52
C LEU A 144 -12.57 1.73 -2.65
N ARG A 145 -12.41 0.55 -3.26
CA ARG A 145 -12.40 -0.73 -2.53
C ARG A 145 -11.27 -0.79 -1.49
N GLU A 146 -10.07 -0.31 -1.82
CA GLU A 146 -8.96 -0.24 -0.87
C GLU A 146 -9.25 0.72 0.29
N LEU A 147 -9.91 1.85 0.03
CA LEU A 147 -10.35 2.77 1.09
C LEU A 147 -11.32 2.08 2.05
N HIS A 148 -12.29 1.31 1.54
CA HIS A 148 -13.23 0.54 2.36
C HIS A 148 -12.53 -0.59 3.12
N ASN A 149 -11.54 -1.25 2.53
CA ASN A 149 -10.77 -2.30 3.19
C ASN A 149 -9.99 -1.75 4.38
N MET A 150 -9.30 -0.62 4.21
CA MET A 150 -8.62 0.05 5.31
C MET A 150 -9.57 0.38 6.46
N GLU A 151 -10.76 0.90 6.15
CA GLU A 151 -11.74 1.24 7.18
C GLU A 151 -12.27 0.00 7.91
N LYS A 152 -12.54 -1.09 7.20
CA LYS A 152 -12.94 -2.37 7.82
C LYS A 152 -11.88 -2.92 8.77
N VAL A 153 -10.61 -2.92 8.33
CA VAL A 153 -9.50 -3.37 9.18
C VAL A 153 -9.38 -2.47 10.41
N ARG A 154 -9.41 -1.16 10.24
CA ARG A 154 -9.36 -0.21 11.35
C ARG A 154 -10.48 -0.44 12.37
N GLN A 155 -11.73 -0.60 11.90
CA GLN A 155 -12.88 -0.88 12.77
C GLN A 155 -12.73 -2.22 13.51
N PHE A 156 -12.22 -3.24 12.83
CA PHE A 156 -11.93 -4.54 13.45
C PHE A 156 -10.88 -4.41 14.58
N LEU A 157 -9.79 -3.71 14.35
CA LEU A 157 -8.74 -3.49 15.34
C LEU A 157 -9.28 -2.72 16.56
N VAL A 158 -10.05 -1.66 16.33
CA VAL A 158 -10.70 -0.88 17.41
C VAL A 158 -11.67 -1.75 18.21
N ALA A 159 -12.51 -2.54 17.55
CA ALA A 159 -13.50 -3.39 18.20
C ALA A 159 -12.85 -4.49 19.08
N ASN A 160 -11.67 -4.95 18.72
CA ASN A 160 -10.89 -5.94 19.49
C ASN A 160 -9.84 -5.30 20.40
N GLN A 161 -9.86 -3.98 20.58
CA GLN A 161 -8.92 -3.22 21.43
C GLN A 161 -7.44 -3.41 21.04
N VAL A 162 -7.17 -3.73 19.78
CA VAL A 162 -5.83 -3.87 19.21
C VAL A 162 -5.35 -2.48 18.77
N ILE A 163 -4.76 -1.72 19.70
CA ILE A 163 -4.37 -0.33 19.48
C ILE A 163 -2.85 -0.10 19.47
N ASP A 164 -2.09 -1.12 19.84
CA ASP A 164 -0.62 -1.11 19.86
C ASP A 164 -0.07 -2.51 19.52
N GLU A 165 1.27 -2.65 19.49
CA GLU A 165 1.91 -3.92 19.17
C GLU A 165 1.65 -5.01 20.21
N ASP A 166 1.68 -4.66 21.48
CA ASP A 166 1.49 -5.65 22.56
C ASP A 166 0.09 -6.26 22.48
N ALA A 167 -0.94 -5.43 22.33
CA ALA A 167 -2.31 -5.87 22.12
C ALA A 167 -2.46 -6.70 20.82
N PHE A 168 -1.72 -6.36 19.77
CA PHE A 168 -1.73 -7.12 18.52
C PHE A 168 -1.09 -8.51 18.71
N VAL A 169 0.06 -8.59 19.36
CA VAL A 169 0.75 -9.86 19.64
C VAL A 169 -0.11 -10.74 20.54
N ASP A 170 -0.76 -10.18 21.55
CA ASP A 170 -1.63 -10.93 22.45
C ASP A 170 -2.88 -11.44 21.70
N TYR A 171 -3.49 -10.63 20.87
CA TYR A 171 -4.59 -11.06 20.01
C TYR A 171 -4.20 -12.24 19.08
N LEU A 172 -2.99 -12.22 18.50
CA LEU A 172 -2.51 -13.33 17.67
C LEU A 172 -2.26 -14.63 18.45
N LYS A 173 -1.97 -14.57 19.76
CA LYS A 173 -1.80 -15.76 20.59
C LYS A 173 -3.12 -16.41 20.99
N GLU A 174 -4.23 -15.67 20.89
CA GLU A 174 -5.58 -16.14 21.21
C GLU A 174 -6.28 -16.79 19.99
N LEU A 175 -5.73 -16.66 18.77
CA LEU A 175 -6.23 -17.30 17.53
C LEU A 175 -5.70 -18.73 17.38
#